data_971d1cc8d6fca0123c734aac5ffc9a52
#
_entry.id   971d1cc8d6fca0123c734aac5ffc9a52
#
_cell.length_a   1.000
_cell.length_b   1.000
_cell.length_c   1.000
_cell.angle_alpha   90.00
_cell.angle_beta   90.00
_cell.angle_gamma   90.00
#
_symmetry.space_group_name_H-M   'P 1'
#
loop_
_entity.id
_entity.type
_entity.pdbx_description
1 polymer ?
#
loop_
_entity_poly.entity_id
_entity_poly.type
_entity_poly.pdbx_seq_one_letter_code
_entity_poly.pdbx_strand_id
1 'polypeptide(L)'
;GLNSITSGTIKVDGLDVIKDFRKTRQIIGLVPQELSLEPFEKVLSSVNFSRQLFGREKDDNYIESLLKKFSLWDKKDQIIKSLSGGMKRRVLIAKALSHEPKILFLDEPTAGVDVELRKDMWKIIKELKNEGVTIILTTHYIEEAEVMADRIAVINNGKILLVDQKNKLISKMSKKTLSIFTKEKIDKFPSSLKKFKLRLSKDKKHIEYDYIPSGKR
;
A
#
# COMPACT_ATOMS: atom_id res chain seq x y z
N GLY A 1 -13.01 15.46 -4.38
CA GLY A 1 -13.07 14.11 -4.76
C GLY A 1 -13.32 13.87 -6.23
N LEU A 2 -12.97 12.68 -6.67
CA LEU A 2 -13.26 12.19 -8.01
C LEU A 2 -14.76 11.80 -8.14
N ASN A 3 -15.33 11.31 -7.04
CA ASN A 3 -16.73 10.90 -6.97
C ASN A 3 -17.51 11.73 -5.95
N SER A 4 -18.81 11.85 -6.17
CA SER A 4 -19.73 12.46 -5.22
C SER A 4 -20.02 11.51 -4.06
N ILE A 5 -20.21 12.06 -2.86
CA ILE A 5 -20.62 11.30 -1.67
C ILE A 5 -22.13 11.05 -1.77
N THR A 6 -22.56 9.79 -1.76
CA THR A 6 -23.99 9.43 -1.82
C THR A 6 -24.69 9.78 -0.49
N SER A 7 -24.03 9.49 0.64
CA SER A 7 -24.54 9.80 1.98
C SER A 7 -23.39 9.84 2.99
N GLY A 8 -23.61 10.52 4.11
CA GLY A 8 -22.62 10.66 5.16
C GLY A 8 -21.70 11.86 4.97
N THR A 9 -20.62 11.93 5.75
CA THR A 9 -19.61 12.99 5.72
C THR A 9 -18.21 12.43 5.75
N ILE A 10 -17.28 13.09 5.05
CA ILE A 10 -15.85 12.76 5.09
C ILE A 10 -15.10 14.00 5.57
N LYS A 11 -14.23 13.82 6.55
CA LYS A 11 -13.32 14.85 7.05
C LYS A 11 -11.88 14.41 6.91
N VAL A 12 -11.02 15.34 6.52
CA VAL A 12 -9.57 15.14 6.44
C VAL A 12 -8.91 16.26 7.22
N ASP A 13 -8.11 15.90 8.23
CA ASP A 13 -7.49 16.87 9.16
C ASP A 13 -8.51 17.87 9.75
N GLY A 14 -9.71 17.37 10.12
CA GLY A 14 -10.83 18.16 10.63
C GLY A 14 -11.64 18.94 9.58
N LEU A 15 -11.15 19.06 8.34
CA LEU A 15 -11.79 19.80 7.25
C LEU A 15 -12.80 18.92 6.50
N ASP A 16 -13.95 19.49 6.14
CA ASP A 16 -14.94 18.80 5.32
C ASP A 16 -14.49 18.74 3.85
N VAL A 17 -14.49 17.55 3.25
CA VAL A 17 -13.94 17.36 1.88
C VAL A 17 -14.79 18.02 0.79
N ILE A 18 -16.02 18.44 1.08
CA ILE A 18 -16.91 19.15 0.15
C ILE A 18 -16.80 20.66 0.38
N LYS A 19 -17.00 21.11 1.62
CA LYS A 19 -17.00 22.53 1.97
C LYS A 19 -15.63 23.15 1.87
N ASP A 20 -14.60 22.41 2.34
CA ASP A 20 -13.21 22.86 2.39
C ASP A 20 -12.34 22.21 1.30
N PHE A 21 -12.91 21.88 0.14
CA PHE A 21 -12.27 21.05 -0.87
C PHE A 21 -10.91 21.57 -1.34
N ARG A 22 -10.71 22.88 -1.42
CA ARG A 22 -9.41 23.46 -1.81
C ARG A 22 -8.34 23.19 -0.77
N LYS A 23 -8.65 23.40 0.51
CA LYS A 23 -7.73 23.15 1.63
C LYS A 23 -7.42 21.65 1.78
N THR A 24 -8.45 20.80 1.68
CA THR A 24 -8.25 19.34 1.79
C THR A 24 -7.40 18.80 0.65
N ARG A 25 -7.54 19.31 -0.57
CA ARG A 25 -6.69 18.90 -1.71
C ARG A 25 -5.25 19.35 -1.55
N GLN A 26 -4.97 20.48 -0.93
CA GLN A 26 -3.59 20.96 -0.69
C GLN A 26 -2.83 20.09 0.30
N ILE A 27 -3.51 19.35 1.18
CA ILE A 27 -2.87 18.47 2.16
C ILE A 27 -2.88 16.99 1.76
N ILE A 28 -3.46 16.65 0.61
CA ILE A 28 -3.56 15.29 0.08
C ILE A 28 -2.71 15.16 -1.19
N GLY A 29 -1.84 14.17 -1.23
CA GLY A 29 -1.22 13.64 -2.44
C GLY A 29 -1.96 12.35 -2.86
N LEU A 30 -2.17 12.16 -4.16
CA LEU A 30 -2.81 10.96 -4.70
C LEU A 30 -1.96 10.36 -5.81
N VAL A 31 -1.66 9.10 -5.69
CA VAL A 31 -1.00 8.27 -6.70
C VAL A 31 -1.98 7.20 -7.15
N PRO A 32 -2.61 7.35 -8.31
CA PRO A 32 -3.56 6.36 -8.82
C PRO A 32 -2.83 5.09 -9.28
N GLN A 33 -3.58 4.00 -9.45
CA GLN A 33 -3.09 2.74 -9.96
C GLN A 33 -2.55 2.88 -11.40
N GLU A 34 -3.27 3.61 -12.24
CA GLU A 34 -2.87 3.86 -13.62
C GLU A 34 -1.80 4.94 -13.73
N LEU A 35 -0.89 4.79 -14.71
CA LEU A 35 0.18 5.75 -14.99
C LEU A 35 -0.35 6.94 -15.81
N SER A 36 -1.14 7.81 -15.18
CA SER A 36 -1.66 9.03 -15.78
C SER A 36 -0.58 10.13 -15.78
N LEU A 37 0.29 10.11 -16.79
CA LEU A 37 1.36 11.08 -16.99
C LEU A 37 1.31 11.64 -18.40
N GLU A 38 1.63 12.94 -18.54
CA GLU A 38 1.78 13.60 -19.83
C GLU A 38 3.05 13.09 -20.54
N PRO A 39 2.93 12.29 -21.62
CA PRO A 39 4.06 11.53 -22.17
C PRO A 39 5.16 12.39 -22.76
N PHE A 40 4.84 13.56 -23.28
CA PHE A 40 5.76 14.47 -23.98
C PHE A 40 6.35 15.55 -23.07
N GLU A 41 5.92 15.63 -21.82
CA GLU A 41 6.47 16.55 -20.83
C GLU A 41 7.82 16.02 -20.28
N LYS A 42 8.71 16.97 -19.91
CA LYS A 42 9.93 16.65 -19.17
C LYS A 42 9.61 16.34 -17.70
N VAL A 43 10.39 15.47 -17.09
CA VAL A 43 10.22 15.10 -15.66
C VAL A 43 10.16 16.33 -14.77
N LEU A 44 11.15 17.23 -14.87
CA LEU A 44 11.23 18.45 -14.03
C LEU A 44 10.03 19.36 -14.25
N SER A 45 9.65 19.61 -15.51
CA SER A 45 8.50 20.45 -15.85
C SER A 45 7.21 19.90 -15.26
N SER A 46 6.99 18.60 -15.42
CA SER A 46 5.78 17.90 -14.92
C SER A 46 5.65 17.97 -13.41
N VAL A 47 6.77 17.83 -12.66
CA VAL A 47 6.76 17.89 -11.19
C VAL A 47 6.56 19.32 -10.70
N ASN A 48 7.23 20.30 -11.31
CA ASN A 48 7.05 21.72 -11.00
C ASN A 48 5.62 22.20 -11.31
N PHE A 49 5.08 21.82 -12.45
CA PHE A 49 3.68 22.11 -12.80
C PHE A 49 2.71 21.58 -11.75
N SER A 50 2.93 20.33 -11.29
CA SER A 50 2.11 19.74 -10.25
C SER A 50 2.14 20.57 -8.96
N ARG A 51 3.34 21.03 -8.52
CA ARG A 51 3.50 21.90 -7.35
C ARG A 51 2.67 23.18 -7.44
N GLN A 52 2.77 23.85 -8.59
CA GLN A 52 2.05 25.10 -8.83
C GLN A 52 0.54 24.91 -8.94
N LEU A 53 0.08 23.80 -9.51
CA LEU A 53 -1.34 23.46 -9.62
C LEU A 53 -2.00 23.34 -8.24
N PHE A 54 -1.26 22.91 -7.21
CA PHE A 54 -1.72 22.84 -5.82
C PHE A 54 -1.49 24.15 -5.05
N GLY A 55 -1.12 25.24 -5.74
CA GLY A 55 -0.98 26.59 -5.14
C GLY A 55 0.30 26.78 -4.34
N ARG A 56 1.33 25.98 -4.56
CA ARG A 56 2.64 26.17 -3.96
C ARG A 56 3.55 26.98 -4.88
N GLU A 57 4.32 27.87 -4.31
CA GLU A 57 5.35 28.59 -5.05
C GLU A 57 6.45 27.64 -5.55
N LYS A 58 7.14 28.07 -6.60
CA LYS A 58 8.28 27.35 -7.13
C LYS A 58 9.38 27.25 -6.07
N ASP A 59 9.90 26.06 -5.88
CA ASP A 59 11.00 25.76 -4.95
C ASP A 59 11.94 24.74 -5.60
N ASP A 60 12.96 25.28 -6.27
CA ASP A 60 13.89 24.45 -7.02
C ASP A 60 14.70 23.52 -6.11
N ASN A 61 15.05 23.97 -4.89
CA ASN A 61 15.81 23.17 -3.93
C ASN A 61 14.99 21.96 -3.44
N TYR A 62 13.72 22.19 -3.10
CA TYR A 62 12.83 21.12 -2.71
C TYR A 62 12.62 20.11 -3.84
N ILE A 63 12.32 20.58 -5.06
CA ILE A 63 12.10 19.70 -6.23
C ILE A 63 13.38 18.93 -6.59
N GLU A 64 14.55 19.55 -6.52
CA GLU A 64 15.82 18.84 -6.70
C GLU A 64 16.00 17.73 -5.67
N SER A 65 15.79 18.01 -4.39
CA SER A 65 15.89 17.02 -3.31
C SER A 65 14.90 15.87 -3.50
N LEU A 66 13.68 16.20 -3.90
CA LEU A 66 12.62 15.23 -4.18
C LEU A 66 13.01 14.31 -5.36
N LEU A 67 13.46 14.89 -6.48
CA LEU A 67 13.88 14.10 -7.64
C LEU A 67 15.12 13.25 -7.36
N LYS A 68 16.06 13.73 -6.56
CA LYS A 68 17.21 12.93 -6.07
C LYS A 68 16.76 11.75 -5.22
N LYS A 69 15.83 11.94 -4.29
CA LYS A 69 15.25 10.91 -3.45
C LYS A 69 14.63 9.77 -4.27
N PHE A 70 14.00 10.11 -5.39
CA PHE A 70 13.41 9.13 -6.33
C PHE A 70 14.37 8.64 -7.42
N SER A 71 15.67 9.00 -7.37
CA SER A 71 16.68 8.67 -8.40
C SER A 71 16.23 9.11 -9.81
N LEU A 72 15.65 10.30 -9.90
CA LEU A 72 15.14 10.91 -11.12
C LEU A 72 15.90 12.17 -11.53
N TRP A 73 16.81 12.67 -10.71
CA TRP A 73 17.50 13.95 -10.97
C TRP A 73 18.30 13.93 -12.26
N ASP A 74 19.02 12.84 -12.54
CA ASP A 74 19.80 12.67 -13.78
C ASP A 74 18.91 12.51 -15.03
N LYS A 75 17.62 12.34 -14.83
CA LYS A 75 16.58 12.17 -15.87
C LYS A 75 15.64 13.38 -15.95
N LYS A 76 15.90 14.45 -15.19
CA LYS A 76 15.02 15.62 -15.07
C LYS A 76 14.62 16.26 -16.39
N ASP A 77 15.53 16.25 -17.38
CA ASP A 77 15.33 16.84 -18.71
C ASP A 77 14.80 15.84 -19.75
N GLN A 78 14.67 14.56 -19.40
CA GLN A 78 14.10 13.55 -20.28
C GLN A 78 12.58 13.66 -20.36
N ILE A 79 12.03 13.35 -21.52
CA ILE A 79 10.59 13.24 -21.72
C ILE A 79 10.06 11.96 -21.02
N ILE A 80 8.90 12.06 -20.40
CA ILE A 80 8.29 10.97 -19.61
C ILE A 80 8.05 9.72 -20.45
N LYS A 81 7.74 9.88 -21.74
CA LYS A 81 7.54 8.77 -22.67
C LYS A 81 8.74 7.81 -22.72
N SER A 82 9.96 8.34 -22.66
CA SER A 82 11.21 7.55 -22.77
C SER A 82 11.60 6.79 -21.50
N LEU A 83 10.91 7.02 -20.38
CA LEU A 83 11.21 6.39 -19.11
C LEU A 83 10.65 4.96 -19.04
N SER A 84 11.31 4.09 -18.26
CA SER A 84 10.76 2.77 -17.91
C SER A 84 9.48 2.90 -17.07
N GLY A 85 8.69 1.83 -17.02
CA GLY A 85 7.45 1.81 -16.21
C GLY A 85 7.69 2.17 -14.74
N GLY A 86 8.76 1.63 -14.16
CA GLY A 86 9.15 1.95 -12.78
C GLY A 86 9.59 3.38 -12.58
N MET A 87 10.32 3.97 -13.54
CA MET A 87 10.67 5.39 -13.47
C MET A 87 9.43 6.27 -13.61
N LYS A 88 8.49 5.93 -14.50
CA LYS A 88 7.20 6.62 -14.62
C LYS A 88 6.42 6.59 -13.29
N ARG A 89 6.42 5.43 -12.61
CA ARG A 89 5.78 5.31 -11.30
C ARG A 89 6.44 6.22 -10.26
N ARG A 90 7.77 6.31 -10.23
CA ARG A 90 8.52 7.23 -9.37
C ARG A 90 8.19 8.71 -9.69
N VAL A 91 8.07 9.09 -10.96
CA VAL A 91 7.63 10.44 -11.38
C VAL A 91 6.22 10.72 -10.84
N LEU A 92 5.30 9.77 -10.93
CA LEU A 92 3.93 9.95 -10.45
C LEU A 92 3.88 10.20 -8.94
N ILE A 93 4.70 9.48 -8.16
CA ILE A 93 4.82 9.70 -6.73
C ILE A 93 5.49 11.05 -6.44
N ALA A 94 6.54 11.43 -7.16
CA ALA A 94 7.18 12.75 -7.03
C ALA A 94 6.19 13.88 -7.32
N LYS A 95 5.34 13.75 -8.33
CA LYS A 95 4.26 14.70 -8.61
C LYS A 95 3.28 14.82 -7.43
N ALA A 96 2.87 13.69 -6.86
CA ALA A 96 1.94 13.66 -5.73
C ALA A 96 2.54 14.27 -4.45
N LEU A 97 3.87 14.28 -4.32
CA LEU A 97 4.61 14.87 -3.19
C LEU A 97 5.06 16.30 -3.44
N SER A 98 5.01 16.79 -4.67
CA SER A 98 5.58 18.08 -5.07
C SER A 98 5.06 19.29 -4.29
N HIS A 99 3.84 19.21 -3.78
CA HIS A 99 3.18 20.26 -2.99
C HIS A 99 3.24 20.03 -1.47
N GLU A 100 4.07 19.08 -1.02
CA GLU A 100 4.31 18.77 0.41
C GLU A 100 3.01 18.36 1.15
N PRO A 101 2.32 17.31 0.69
CA PRO A 101 1.08 16.88 1.33
C PRO A 101 1.36 16.25 2.69
N LYS A 102 0.42 16.42 3.65
CA LYS A 102 0.45 15.72 4.93
C LYS A 102 0.02 14.25 4.81
N ILE A 103 -0.82 13.95 3.82
CA ILE A 103 -1.42 12.63 3.62
C ILE A 103 -1.19 12.20 2.17
N LEU A 104 -0.65 11.01 1.99
CA LEU A 104 -0.40 10.42 0.68
C LEU A 104 -1.24 9.16 0.49
N PHE A 105 -2.10 9.19 -0.52
CA PHE A 105 -2.85 8.01 -0.97
C PHE A 105 -2.07 7.32 -2.08
N LEU A 106 -1.84 6.03 -1.92
CA LEU A 106 -1.16 5.17 -2.88
C LEU A 106 -2.11 4.03 -3.26
N ASP A 107 -2.63 4.09 -4.47
CA ASP A 107 -3.53 3.06 -4.97
C ASP A 107 -2.74 2.00 -5.74
N GLU A 108 -2.59 0.81 -5.13
CA GLU A 108 -1.81 -0.32 -5.63
C GLU A 108 -0.43 0.08 -6.21
N PRO A 109 0.44 0.76 -5.45
CA PRO A 109 1.63 1.43 -5.98
C PRO A 109 2.64 0.48 -6.60
N THR A 110 2.58 -0.80 -6.31
CA THR A 110 3.52 -1.81 -6.81
C THR A 110 2.85 -2.85 -7.73
N ALA A 111 1.61 -2.60 -8.15
CA ALA A 111 0.94 -3.48 -9.11
C ALA A 111 1.70 -3.53 -10.45
N GLY A 112 1.98 -4.75 -10.94
CA GLY A 112 2.71 -4.94 -12.20
C GLY A 112 4.20 -4.57 -12.16
N VAL A 113 4.77 -4.38 -10.97
CA VAL A 113 6.18 -4.04 -10.76
C VAL A 113 6.96 -5.29 -10.37
N ASP A 114 8.19 -5.43 -10.89
CA ASP A 114 9.09 -6.52 -10.50
C ASP A 114 9.49 -6.46 -9.01
N VAL A 115 10.06 -7.56 -8.51
CA VAL A 115 10.35 -7.74 -7.07
C VAL A 115 11.37 -6.73 -6.55
N GLU A 116 12.37 -6.40 -7.37
CA GLU A 116 13.46 -5.51 -6.98
C GLU A 116 12.98 -4.06 -6.87
N LEU A 117 12.26 -3.59 -7.88
CA LEU A 117 11.68 -2.26 -7.91
C LEU A 117 10.60 -2.09 -6.82
N ARG A 118 9.86 -3.17 -6.49
CA ARG A 118 8.91 -3.18 -5.37
C ARG A 118 9.61 -2.93 -4.03
N LYS A 119 10.75 -3.57 -3.78
CA LYS A 119 11.54 -3.35 -2.55
C LYS A 119 12.04 -1.92 -2.44
N ASP A 120 12.52 -1.35 -3.54
CA ASP A 120 12.96 0.05 -3.60
C ASP A 120 11.81 1.01 -3.26
N MET A 121 10.62 0.77 -3.82
CA MET A 121 9.45 1.58 -3.51
C MET A 121 9.03 1.46 -2.04
N TRP A 122 9.09 0.26 -1.45
CA TRP A 122 8.82 0.07 -0.02
C TRP A 122 9.79 0.86 0.86
N LYS A 123 11.06 0.92 0.47
CA LYS A 123 12.06 1.73 1.18
C LYS A 123 11.69 3.20 1.15
N ILE A 124 11.38 3.75 -0.01
CA ILE A 124 10.99 5.15 -0.17
C ILE A 124 9.72 5.46 0.65
N ILE A 125 8.70 4.60 0.58
CA ILE A 125 7.46 4.77 1.35
C ILE A 125 7.72 4.78 2.86
N LYS A 126 8.62 3.93 3.35
CA LYS A 126 9.03 3.92 4.77
C LYS A 126 9.77 5.21 5.17
N GLU A 127 10.62 5.72 4.30
CA GLU A 127 11.31 7.00 4.53
C GLU A 127 10.31 8.15 4.64
N LEU A 128 9.34 8.24 3.72
CA LEU A 128 8.27 9.24 3.77
C LEU A 128 7.45 9.16 5.06
N LYS A 129 7.13 7.95 5.50
CA LYS A 129 6.45 7.72 6.78
C LYS A 129 7.28 8.23 7.96
N ASN A 130 8.60 7.97 7.98
CA ASN A 130 9.50 8.44 9.03
C ASN A 130 9.66 9.97 9.02
N GLU A 131 9.46 10.62 7.89
CA GLU A 131 9.42 12.07 7.72
C GLU A 131 8.07 12.68 8.17
N GLY A 132 7.13 11.86 8.66
CA GLY A 132 5.87 12.31 9.21
C GLY A 132 4.69 12.34 8.22
N VAL A 133 4.87 11.86 7.00
CA VAL A 133 3.76 11.76 6.03
C VAL A 133 2.83 10.61 6.44
N THR A 134 1.56 10.91 6.58
CA THR A 134 0.53 9.86 6.78
C THR A 134 0.26 9.16 5.46
N ILE A 135 0.45 7.85 5.41
CA ILE A 135 0.29 7.06 4.18
C ILE A 135 -0.95 6.19 4.27
N ILE A 136 -1.81 6.29 3.27
CA ILE A 136 -2.94 5.38 3.06
C ILE A 136 -2.66 4.60 1.79
N LEU A 137 -2.47 3.28 1.94
CA LEU A 137 -2.07 2.37 0.89
C LEU A 137 -3.20 1.36 0.64
N THR A 138 -3.61 1.19 -0.61
CA THR A 138 -4.41 0.04 -1.02
C THR A 138 -3.49 -1.02 -1.63
N THR A 139 -3.74 -2.27 -1.32
CA THR A 139 -3.03 -3.40 -1.92
C THR A 139 -3.82 -4.69 -1.78
N HIS A 140 -3.64 -5.60 -2.69
CA HIS A 140 -4.10 -6.98 -2.59
C HIS A 140 -2.97 -7.95 -2.21
N TYR A 141 -1.74 -7.45 -2.03
CA TYR A 141 -0.60 -8.23 -1.55
C TYR A 141 -0.48 -8.15 -0.04
N ILE A 142 -0.70 -9.27 0.64
CA ILE A 142 -0.58 -9.35 2.12
C ILE A 142 0.82 -8.96 2.59
N GLU A 143 1.87 -9.33 1.85
CA GLU A 143 3.26 -8.98 2.17
C GLU A 143 3.50 -7.47 2.27
N GLU A 144 2.86 -6.67 1.41
CA GLU A 144 2.95 -5.21 1.48
C GLU A 144 2.35 -4.66 2.77
N ALA A 145 1.16 -5.14 3.11
CA ALA A 145 0.51 -4.76 4.35
C ALA A 145 1.36 -5.18 5.58
N GLU A 146 1.96 -6.37 5.55
CA GLU A 146 2.86 -6.86 6.60
C GLU A 146 4.11 -5.99 6.77
N VAL A 147 4.71 -5.53 5.68
CA VAL A 147 5.97 -4.78 5.72
C VAL A 147 5.75 -3.31 6.05
N MET A 148 4.68 -2.68 5.56
CA MET A 148 4.53 -1.22 5.56
C MET A 148 3.48 -0.69 6.54
N ALA A 149 2.39 -1.44 6.79
CA ALA A 149 1.28 -0.92 7.57
C ALA A 149 1.52 -0.96 9.08
N ASP A 150 0.93 0.00 9.80
CA ASP A 150 0.74 -0.05 11.25
C ASP A 150 -0.65 -0.62 11.57
N ARG A 151 -1.65 -0.21 10.79
CA ARG A 151 -3.04 -0.65 10.88
C ARG A 151 -3.51 -1.13 9.52
N ILE A 152 -4.37 -2.13 9.50
CA ILE A 152 -4.92 -2.73 8.29
C ILE A 152 -6.44 -2.70 8.37
N ALA A 153 -7.07 -2.23 7.30
CA ALA A 153 -8.49 -2.33 7.07
C ALA A 153 -8.75 -3.38 5.99
N VAL A 154 -9.66 -4.31 6.24
CA VAL A 154 -10.10 -5.29 5.23
C VAL A 154 -11.41 -4.81 4.65
N ILE A 155 -11.45 -4.67 3.32
CA ILE A 155 -12.63 -4.23 2.56
C ILE A 155 -13.13 -5.40 1.70
N ASN A 156 -14.43 -5.63 1.70
CA ASN A 156 -15.09 -6.57 0.81
C ASN A 156 -16.46 -6.02 0.38
N ASN A 157 -16.74 -6.07 -0.91
CA ASN A 157 -17.99 -5.57 -1.50
C ASN A 157 -18.37 -4.14 -1.02
N GLY A 158 -17.38 -3.24 -1.01
CA GLY A 158 -17.56 -1.83 -0.61
C GLY A 158 -17.78 -1.60 0.90
N LYS A 159 -17.65 -2.65 1.74
CA LYS A 159 -17.82 -2.56 3.20
C LYS A 159 -16.52 -2.85 3.91
N ILE A 160 -16.21 -2.04 4.92
CA ILE A 160 -15.11 -2.32 5.84
C ILE A 160 -15.55 -3.44 6.78
N LEU A 161 -14.92 -4.61 6.68
CA LEU A 161 -15.22 -5.77 7.52
C LEU A 161 -14.57 -5.65 8.89
N LEU A 162 -13.33 -5.14 8.93
CA LEU A 162 -12.58 -4.95 10.16
C LEU A 162 -11.46 -3.93 9.96
N VAL A 163 -11.05 -3.30 11.06
CA VAL A 163 -9.85 -2.47 11.15
C VAL A 163 -9.11 -2.88 12.42
N ASP A 164 -7.84 -3.28 12.30
CA ASP A 164 -7.05 -3.69 13.47
C ASP A 164 -5.57 -3.29 13.30
N GLN A 165 -4.80 -3.37 14.37
CA GLN A 165 -3.35 -3.26 14.28
C GLN A 165 -2.77 -4.44 13.50
N LYS A 166 -1.75 -4.18 12.69
CA LYS A 166 -1.09 -5.18 11.84
C LYS A 166 -0.80 -6.48 12.57
N ASN A 167 -0.06 -6.41 13.68
CA ASN A 167 0.38 -7.61 14.41
C ASN A 167 -0.80 -8.46 14.90
N LYS A 168 -1.88 -7.82 15.34
CA LYS A 168 -3.08 -8.49 15.80
C LYS A 168 -3.84 -9.16 14.68
N LEU A 169 -3.92 -8.51 13.51
CA LEU A 169 -4.57 -9.08 12.34
C LEU A 169 -3.79 -10.26 11.78
N ILE A 170 -2.48 -10.08 11.59
CA ILE A 170 -1.60 -11.13 11.06
C ILE A 170 -1.63 -12.36 11.97
N SER A 171 -1.59 -12.19 13.29
CA SER A 171 -1.69 -13.34 14.21
C SER A 171 -3.00 -14.11 14.09
N LYS A 172 -4.10 -13.42 13.76
CA LYS A 172 -5.40 -14.07 13.49
C LYS A 172 -5.44 -14.77 12.13
N MET A 173 -4.81 -14.20 11.11
CA MET A 173 -4.78 -14.74 9.75
C MET A 173 -3.68 -15.78 9.54
N SER A 174 -2.64 -15.79 10.37
CA SER A 174 -1.49 -16.70 10.27
C SER A 174 -1.79 -18.13 10.74
N LYS A 175 -3.04 -18.46 11.07
CA LYS A 175 -3.40 -19.84 11.32
C LYS A 175 -3.23 -20.63 10.03
N LYS A 176 -2.25 -21.53 10.00
CA LYS A 176 -2.11 -22.51 8.93
C LYS A 176 -2.77 -23.79 9.37
N THR A 177 -3.50 -24.40 8.46
CA THR A 177 -4.07 -25.73 8.68
C THR A 177 -3.22 -26.73 7.94
N LEU A 178 -2.58 -27.62 8.68
CA LEU A 178 -1.94 -28.81 8.11
C LEU A 178 -3.04 -29.85 7.87
N SER A 179 -3.22 -30.23 6.62
CA SER A 179 -4.18 -31.26 6.20
C SER A 179 -3.42 -32.53 5.83
N ILE A 180 -3.67 -33.61 6.56
CA ILE A 180 -3.05 -34.92 6.33
C ILE A 180 -4.13 -35.89 5.86
N PHE A 181 -3.94 -36.44 4.68
CA PHE A 181 -4.79 -37.46 4.12
C PHE A 181 -4.17 -38.84 4.32
N THR A 182 -4.95 -39.76 4.86
CA THR A 182 -4.52 -41.14 5.11
C THR A 182 -5.19 -42.12 4.17
N LYS A 183 -4.51 -43.21 3.80
CA LYS A 183 -5.08 -44.28 2.99
C LYS A 183 -6.13 -45.08 3.76
N GLU A 184 -5.86 -45.31 5.05
CA GLU A 184 -6.73 -46.07 5.94
C GLU A 184 -7.48 -45.16 6.91
N LYS A 185 -8.60 -45.66 7.44
CA LYS A 185 -9.38 -44.93 8.45
C LYS A 185 -8.65 -44.92 9.78
N ILE A 186 -8.66 -43.78 10.43
CA ILE A 186 -8.09 -43.59 11.76
C ILE A 186 -9.22 -43.55 12.78
N ASP A 187 -9.28 -44.55 13.66
CA ASP A 187 -10.31 -44.61 14.69
C ASP A 187 -9.91 -43.84 15.96
N LYS A 188 -8.65 -43.85 16.31
CA LYS A 188 -8.13 -43.15 17.51
C LYS A 188 -6.74 -42.56 17.25
N PHE A 189 -6.49 -41.39 17.81
CA PHE A 189 -5.14 -40.82 17.79
C PHE A 189 -4.24 -41.49 18.82
N PRO A 190 -2.96 -41.73 18.52
CA PRO A 190 -1.97 -42.15 19.49
C PRO A 190 -1.89 -41.17 20.67
N SER A 191 -1.56 -41.68 21.86
CA SER A 191 -1.47 -40.85 23.06
C SER A 191 -0.45 -39.70 22.93
N SER A 192 0.60 -39.89 22.16
CA SER A 192 1.62 -38.87 21.84
C SER A 192 1.06 -37.64 21.10
N LEU A 193 -0.05 -37.82 20.35
CA LEU A 193 -0.69 -36.76 19.59
C LEU A 193 -1.80 -36.02 20.33
N LYS A 194 -2.21 -36.47 21.53
CA LYS A 194 -3.27 -35.83 22.33
C LYS A 194 -2.95 -34.36 22.73
N LYS A 195 -1.67 -34.01 22.79
CA LYS A 195 -1.23 -32.63 23.06
C LYS A 195 -1.54 -31.66 21.93
N PHE A 196 -1.77 -32.15 20.72
CA PHE A 196 -2.16 -31.35 19.57
C PHE A 196 -3.68 -31.36 19.45
N LYS A 197 -4.29 -30.20 19.18
CA LYS A 197 -5.74 -30.09 18.94
C LYS A 197 -6.08 -30.53 17.53
N LEU A 198 -5.96 -31.82 17.26
CA LEU A 198 -6.26 -32.42 15.95
C LEU A 198 -7.77 -32.56 15.74
N ARG A 199 -8.22 -32.26 14.54
CA ARG A 199 -9.60 -32.50 14.11
C ARG A 199 -9.59 -33.65 13.11
N LEU A 200 -10.48 -34.61 13.31
CA LEU A 200 -10.68 -35.75 12.39
C LEU A 200 -11.95 -35.51 11.57
N SER A 201 -11.88 -35.69 10.28
CA SER A 201 -13.00 -35.58 9.39
C SER A 201 -14.04 -36.70 9.62
N LYS A 202 -15.26 -36.51 9.12
CA LYS A 202 -16.35 -37.53 9.26
C LYS A 202 -16.01 -38.86 8.62
N ASP A 203 -15.24 -38.86 7.53
CA ASP A 203 -14.79 -40.09 6.82
C ASP A 203 -13.60 -40.77 7.50
N LYS A 204 -13.05 -40.16 8.57
CA LYS A 204 -11.90 -40.64 9.34
C LYS A 204 -10.61 -40.80 8.53
N LYS A 205 -10.51 -40.18 7.38
CA LYS A 205 -9.33 -40.24 6.50
C LYS A 205 -8.58 -38.92 6.36
N HIS A 206 -9.10 -37.84 6.95
CA HIS A 206 -8.51 -36.51 6.86
C HIS A 206 -8.34 -35.93 8.26
N ILE A 207 -7.11 -35.56 8.61
CA ILE A 207 -6.74 -34.93 9.87
C ILE A 207 -6.38 -33.46 9.59
N GLU A 208 -6.91 -32.58 10.38
CA GLU A 208 -6.58 -31.16 10.34
C GLU A 208 -5.91 -30.73 11.64
N TYR A 209 -4.87 -29.96 11.49
CA TYR A 209 -4.16 -29.32 12.60
C TYR A 209 -3.94 -27.84 12.32
N ASP A 210 -4.60 -27.00 13.13
CA ASP A 210 -4.39 -25.56 13.07
C ASP A 210 -3.17 -25.19 13.90
N TYR A 211 -2.19 -24.53 13.28
CA TYR A 211 -1.02 -24.04 13.97
C TYR A 211 -0.67 -22.62 13.53
N ILE A 212 -0.02 -21.89 14.44
CA ILE A 212 0.59 -20.61 14.12
C ILE A 212 2.08 -20.92 13.87
N PRO A 213 2.63 -20.65 12.68
CA PRO A 213 4.04 -20.88 12.44
C PRO A 213 4.84 -19.99 13.40
N SER A 214 5.50 -20.60 14.38
CA SER A 214 6.52 -19.95 15.19
C SER A 214 7.80 -19.93 14.38
N GLY A 215 8.00 -18.92 13.56
CA GLY A 215 9.18 -18.89 12.74
C GLY A 215 9.56 -17.49 12.32
N LYS A 216 10.74 -17.07 12.76
CA LYS A 216 11.52 -16.05 12.09
C LYS A 216 11.68 -16.47 10.62
N ARG A 217 11.24 -15.63 9.70
CA ARG A 217 11.79 -15.60 8.33
C ARG A 217 13.01 -14.73 8.30
#